data_7b0e04e1b21e31df6b916d0a1d1d97e1
#
_entry.id   7b0e04e1b21e31df6b916d0a1d1d97e1
#
_cell.length_a   1.000
_cell.length_b   1.000
_cell.length_c   1.000
_cell.angle_alpha   90.00
_cell.angle_beta   90.00
_cell.angle_gamma   90.00
#
_symmetry.space_group_name_H-M   'P 1'
#
loop_
_entity.id
_entity.type
_entity.pdbx_description
1 polymer ?
#
loop_
_entity_poly.entity_id
_entity_poly.type
_entity_poly.pdbx_seq_one_letter_code
_entity_poly.pdbx_strand_id
1 'polypeptide(L)' 'MDLIHVKAEFEAGRLSEALAEPAEQGDGWRLLFHTETGETLVLTDHSGREHLYHSLDHATEVAQDIGFESVRVEEHF' A
#
# COMPACT_ATOMS: atom_id res chain seq x y z
N MET A 1 5.02 6.56 -4.76
CA MET A 1 5.47 7.08 -3.44
C MET A 1 6.14 5.96 -2.67
N ASP A 2 7.34 6.17 -2.18
CA ASP A 2 8.07 5.13 -1.47
C ASP A 2 7.63 5.02 0.01
N LEU A 3 8.17 4.01 0.70
CA LEU A 3 7.78 3.71 2.07
C LEU A 3 8.03 4.86 3.04
N ILE A 4 9.15 5.56 2.87
CA ILE A 4 9.49 6.69 3.74
C ILE A 4 8.46 7.80 3.63
N HIS A 5 8.05 8.12 2.40
CA HIS A 5 7.05 9.15 2.15
C HIS A 5 5.67 8.72 2.63
N VAL A 6 5.32 7.43 2.45
CA VAL A 6 4.04 6.91 2.92
C VAL A 6 3.96 7.00 4.44
N LYS A 7 5.03 6.65 5.15
CA LYS A 7 5.06 6.78 6.60
C LYS A 7 4.86 8.22 7.06
N ALA A 8 5.49 9.16 6.37
CA ALA A 8 5.33 10.58 6.69
C ALA A 8 3.89 11.05 6.46
N GLU A 9 3.27 10.61 5.38
CA GLU A 9 1.88 10.94 5.08
C GLU A 9 0.93 10.35 6.13
N PHE A 10 1.19 9.12 6.57
CA PHE A 10 0.40 8.50 7.62
C PHE A 10 0.50 9.30 8.92
N GLU A 11 1.71 9.65 9.33
CA GLU A 11 1.95 10.41 10.56
C GLU A 11 1.31 11.80 10.51
N ALA A 12 1.21 12.37 9.33
CA ALA A 12 0.56 13.67 9.13
C ALA A 12 -0.97 13.57 9.09
N GLY A 13 -1.53 12.36 9.18
CA GLY A 13 -2.98 12.15 9.15
C GLY A 13 -3.61 12.28 7.79
N ARG A 14 -2.85 12.14 6.71
CA ARG A 14 -3.35 12.31 5.35
C ARG A 14 -3.83 11.04 4.68
N LEU A 15 -3.58 9.87 5.29
CA LEU A 15 -4.01 8.59 4.73
C LEU A 15 -5.21 8.06 5.50
N SER A 16 -6.23 7.59 4.78
CA SER A 16 -7.44 7.07 5.40
C SER A 16 -7.50 5.56 5.48
N GLU A 17 -6.98 4.85 4.48
CA GLU A 17 -6.97 3.38 4.52
C GLU A 17 -5.87 2.80 3.65
N ALA A 18 -5.50 1.56 3.97
CA ALA A 18 -4.57 0.77 3.17
C ALA A 18 -5.32 -0.35 2.47
N LEU A 19 -4.93 -0.61 1.22
CA LEU A 19 -5.53 -1.66 0.41
C LEU A 19 -4.44 -2.54 -0.15
N ALA A 20 -4.76 -3.82 -0.34
CA ALA A 20 -3.89 -4.75 -1.05
C ALA A 20 -4.68 -5.33 -2.22
N GLU A 21 -4.09 -5.31 -3.40
CA GLU A 21 -4.72 -5.92 -4.56
C GLU A 21 -3.70 -6.72 -5.36
N PRO A 22 -4.15 -7.73 -6.12
CA PRO A 22 -3.24 -8.51 -6.97
C PRO A 22 -2.55 -7.61 -7.98
N ALA A 23 -1.28 -7.91 -8.27
CA ALA A 23 -0.55 -7.20 -9.31
C ALA A 23 -1.22 -7.43 -10.67
N GLU A 24 -1.17 -6.41 -11.53
CA GLU A 24 -1.74 -6.54 -12.87
C GLU A 24 -1.01 -7.55 -13.72
N GLN A 25 0.30 -7.68 -13.50
CA GLN A 25 1.13 -8.61 -14.25
C GLN A 25 1.96 -9.44 -13.29
N GLY A 26 1.98 -10.74 -13.51
CA GLY A 26 2.74 -11.67 -12.69
C GLY A 26 2.08 -11.99 -11.37
N ASP A 27 2.83 -12.66 -10.52
CA ASP A 27 2.37 -13.04 -9.18
C ASP A 27 2.79 -11.98 -8.18
N GLY A 28 1.93 -11.69 -7.24
CA GLY A 28 2.26 -10.76 -6.18
C GLY A 28 1.11 -9.83 -5.82
N TRP A 29 1.36 -9.04 -4.79
CA TRP A 29 0.40 -8.11 -4.26
C TRP A 29 1.01 -6.72 -4.22
N ARG A 30 0.22 -5.71 -4.54
CA ARG A 30 0.65 -4.32 -4.41
C ARG A 30 -0.13 -3.65 -3.29
N LEU A 31 0.51 -2.69 -2.63
CA LEU A 31 -0.13 -1.90 -1.59
C LEU A 31 -0.52 -0.54 -2.13
N LEU A 32 -1.75 -0.15 -1.82
CA LEU A 32 -2.28 1.15 -2.18
C LEU A 32 -2.79 1.84 -0.93
N PHE A 33 -2.89 3.15 -0.99
CA PHE A 33 -3.37 3.95 0.14
C PHE A 33 -4.34 4.99 -0.39
N HIS A 34 -5.48 5.13 0.29
CA HIS A 34 -6.41 6.22 -0.01
C HIS A 34 -6.05 7.41 0.87
N THR A 35 -6.06 8.59 0.27
CA THR A 35 -5.82 9.82 1.01
C THR A 35 -7.14 10.40 1.50
N GLU A 36 -7.05 11.35 2.44
CA GLU A 36 -8.21 12.07 2.95
C GLU A 36 -8.93 12.87 1.85
N THR A 37 -8.23 13.20 0.78
CA THR A 37 -8.81 13.95 -0.34
C THR A 37 -9.36 13.03 -1.45
N GLY A 38 -9.33 11.72 -1.24
CA GLY A 38 -9.88 10.76 -2.20
C GLY A 38 -8.93 10.28 -3.28
N GLU A 39 -7.66 10.62 -3.19
CA GLU A 39 -6.65 10.13 -4.12
C GLU A 39 -6.19 8.74 -3.73
N THR A 40 -5.67 7.99 -4.69
CA THR A 40 -5.09 6.67 -4.45
C THR A 40 -3.59 6.73 -4.74
N LEU A 41 -2.79 6.31 -3.77
CA LEU A 41 -1.33 6.26 -3.90
C LEU A 41 -0.90 4.81 -3.95
N VAL A 42 0.05 4.49 -4.83
CA VAL A 42 0.63 3.15 -4.93
C VAL A 42 2.00 3.16 -4.28
N LEU A 43 2.28 2.15 -3.46
CA LEU A 43 3.61 2.02 -2.84
C LEU A 43 4.61 1.63 -3.92
N THR A 44 5.70 2.40 -3.99
CA THR A 44 6.76 2.19 -4.97
C THR A 44 8.10 1.98 -4.27
N ASP A 45 9.09 1.52 -5.03
CA ASP A 45 10.48 1.49 -4.58
C ASP A 45 11.14 2.86 -4.84
N HIS A 46 12.43 2.95 -4.58
CA HIS A 46 13.18 4.21 -4.76
C HIS A 46 13.21 4.70 -6.21
N SER A 47 13.04 3.80 -7.17
CA SER A 47 13.08 4.17 -8.58
C SER A 47 11.71 4.54 -9.15
N GLY A 48 10.67 4.46 -8.32
CA GLY A 48 9.30 4.76 -8.74
C GLY A 48 8.54 3.59 -9.32
N ARG A 49 9.09 2.39 -9.24
CA ARG A 49 8.39 1.18 -9.70
C ARG A 49 7.50 0.63 -8.59
N GLU A 50 6.39 0.00 -8.97
CA GLU A 50 5.52 -0.64 -8.00
C GLU A 50 6.30 -1.65 -7.15
N HIS A 51 6.11 -1.57 -5.84
CA HIS A 51 6.70 -2.54 -4.93
C HIS A 51 5.75 -3.71 -4.78
N LEU A 52 6.15 -4.90 -5.25
CA LEU A 52 5.33 -6.09 -5.19
C LEU A 52 5.76 -7.00 -4.06
N TYR A 53 4.77 -7.54 -3.36
CA TYR A 53 5.00 -8.50 -2.26
C TYR A 53 4.57 -9.90 -2.71
N HIS A 54 5.32 -10.92 -2.28
CA HIS A 54 5.02 -12.29 -2.67
C HIS A 54 3.76 -12.84 -2.01
N SER A 55 3.40 -12.33 -0.86
CA SER A 55 2.22 -12.81 -0.13
C SER A 55 1.41 -11.65 0.41
N LEU A 56 0.13 -11.92 0.59
CA LEU A 56 -0.78 -10.97 1.22
C LEU A 56 -0.37 -10.71 2.66
N ASP A 57 0.13 -11.74 3.36
CA ASP A 57 0.59 -11.60 4.74
C ASP A 57 1.73 -10.60 4.85
N HIS A 58 2.69 -10.66 3.92
CA HIS A 58 3.80 -9.72 3.93
C HIS A 58 3.33 -8.29 3.66
N ALA A 59 2.44 -8.11 2.69
CA ALA A 59 1.88 -6.79 2.41
C ALA A 59 1.15 -6.22 3.63
N THR A 60 0.40 -7.07 4.32
CA THR A 60 -0.32 -6.69 5.54
C THR A 60 0.64 -6.27 6.65
N GLU A 61 1.74 -7.03 6.84
CA GLU A 61 2.75 -6.68 7.83
C GLU A 61 3.37 -5.31 7.55
N VAL A 62 3.65 -5.01 6.29
CA VAL A 62 4.22 -3.71 5.93
C VAL A 62 3.24 -2.58 6.24
N ALA A 63 1.96 -2.77 5.94
CA ALA A 63 0.95 -1.77 6.25
C ALA A 63 0.82 -1.57 7.77
N GLN A 64 0.90 -2.64 8.55
CA GLN A 64 0.88 -2.55 10.01
C GLN A 64 2.10 -1.82 10.55
N ASP A 65 3.27 -2.04 9.95
CA ASP A 65 4.49 -1.31 10.33
C ASP A 65 4.38 0.18 10.05
N ILE A 66 3.63 0.57 9.02
CA ILE A 66 3.36 1.97 8.74
C ILE A 66 2.46 2.56 9.83
N GLY A 67 1.51 1.78 10.34
CA GLY A 67 0.61 2.20 11.40
C GLY A 67 -0.86 1.83 11.19
N PHE A 68 -1.21 1.19 10.08
CA PHE A 68 -2.57 0.76 9.82
C PHE A 68 -2.92 -0.48 10.64
N GLU A 69 -4.11 -0.51 11.21
CA GLU A 69 -4.57 -1.67 11.97
C GLU A 69 -4.99 -2.83 11.08
N SER A 70 -5.49 -2.52 9.88
CA SER A 70 -5.95 -3.53 8.95
C SER A 70 -5.75 -3.08 7.51
N VAL A 71 -5.78 -4.05 6.61
CA VAL A 71 -5.65 -3.84 5.17
C VAL A 71 -6.89 -4.39 4.51
N ARG A 72 -7.50 -3.60 3.65
CA ARG A 72 -8.64 -4.05 2.85
C ARG A 72 -8.10 -4.79 1.64
N VAL A 73 -8.58 -6.00 1.42
CA VAL A 73 -8.16 -6.80 0.28
C VAL A 73 -9.16 -6.62 -0.86
N GLU A 74 -8.67 -6.22 -2.02
CA GLU A 74 -9.50 -6.12 -3.21
C GLU A 74 -9.01 -7.13 -4.24
N GLU A 75 -9.88 -8.06 -4.59
CA GLU A 75 -9.61 -9.05 -5.61
C GLU A 75 -10.49 -8.76 -6.82
N HIS A 76 -9.85 -8.75 -7.99
CA HIS A 76 -10.56 -8.55 -9.25
C HIS A 76 -10.64 -9.89 -9.99
N PHE A 77 -11.82 -10.37 -10.21
CA PHE A 77 -12.07 -11.60 -10.99
C PHE A 77 -12.75 -11.25 -12.30
#